data_41c0c4b18053799e283e0346078260ee
#
_entry.id   41c0c4b18053799e283e0346078260ee
#
_cell.length_a   1.000
_cell.length_b   1.000
_cell.length_c   1.000
_cell.angle_alpha   90.00
_cell.angle_beta   90.00
_cell.angle_gamma   90.00
#
_symmetry.space_group_name_H-M   'P 1'
#
loop_
_entity.id
_entity.type
_entity.pdbx_description
1 polymer ?
#
loop_
_entity_poly.entity_id
_entity_poly.type
_entity_poly.pdbx_seq_one_letter_code
_entity_poly.pdbx_strand_id
1 'polypeptide(L)'
;MQNNSSPLLTSILDNDFYKFTMQQSVIQLFPRAKVRYKFINRGQHSFPAEFAAALRKTVDEMKGLQLSPQEKIFLRDTCPYLDPVYLDFLEGYRYQPDEVQISQEGDQLELHIEGLWYRTILWEVPLMSLISELFYIMTDSERISDDEVISTTREKIENYKKLGVTIAEFGTRRRYSYAIHQLVLDSLGKYGAGSFIGTSNVHLAMLHHTRPIGTHAHEWFMFHAARYGFKMANALGLEHWVQIYRGDLGIALSDTYTSDVFFRQFDKMFSKLFDGVRHDSGDPLLFADKVIAHYLSMGIDPKSKTIIFSDALNYEKVARIAGYCKNRIGISFGIGTNLTNDAGPAPMNMVIKMTEAQPQDQEWIEVIKLSDEHAKYTGTEKMIHLGKTILGIV
;
A
#
# COMPACT_ATOMS: atom_id res chain seq x y z
N MET A 1 -33.56 -4.97 -19.85
CA MET A 1 -32.29 -5.73 -19.93
C MET A 1 -31.81 -5.87 -18.50
N GLN A 2 -31.82 -7.07 -17.93
CA GLN A 2 -31.28 -7.33 -16.59
C GLN A 2 -29.76 -7.23 -16.68
N ASN A 3 -29.20 -6.15 -16.17
CA ASN A 3 -27.77 -6.06 -15.96
C ASN A 3 -27.40 -7.00 -14.78
N ASN A 4 -27.10 -8.25 -15.09
CA ASN A 4 -26.35 -9.13 -14.21
C ASN A 4 -24.88 -8.68 -14.21
N SER A 5 -24.58 -7.48 -13.72
CA SER A 5 -23.21 -7.13 -13.43
C SER A 5 -22.81 -7.86 -12.16
N SER A 6 -21.85 -8.78 -12.27
CA SER A 6 -21.20 -9.39 -11.11
C SER A 6 -20.75 -8.29 -10.14
N PRO A 7 -20.81 -8.50 -8.82
CA PRO A 7 -20.33 -7.51 -7.86
C PRO A 7 -18.87 -7.17 -8.12
N LEU A 8 -18.52 -5.89 -8.04
CA LEU A 8 -17.16 -5.40 -8.28
C LEU A 8 -16.15 -5.88 -7.22
N LEU A 9 -16.64 -6.24 -6.04
CA LEU A 9 -15.87 -6.84 -4.97
C LEU A 9 -16.57 -8.11 -4.48
N THR A 10 -15.82 -9.20 -4.37
CA THR A 10 -16.34 -10.52 -3.99
C THR A 10 -15.74 -11.06 -2.68
N SER A 11 -14.70 -10.42 -2.16
CA SER A 11 -13.96 -10.86 -0.98
C SER A 11 -13.49 -9.68 -0.13
N ILE A 12 -13.43 -9.86 1.18
CA ILE A 12 -12.75 -8.91 2.08
C ILE A 12 -11.24 -8.92 1.86
N LEU A 13 -10.70 -10.00 1.29
CA LEU A 13 -9.29 -10.15 0.96
C LEU A 13 -8.90 -9.48 -0.36
N ASP A 14 -9.85 -8.93 -1.15
CA ASP A 14 -9.52 -8.06 -2.29
C ASP A 14 -8.99 -6.72 -1.79
N ASN A 15 -7.83 -6.80 -1.14
CA ASN A 15 -7.19 -5.73 -0.42
C ASN A 15 -5.68 -5.99 -0.36
N ASP A 16 -4.89 -4.95 -0.10
CA ASP A 16 -3.44 -5.07 0.03
C ASP A 16 -3.06 -5.70 1.38
N PHE A 17 -2.13 -6.62 1.36
CA PHE A 17 -1.71 -7.41 2.52
C PHE A 17 -1.27 -6.56 3.73
N TYR A 18 -0.57 -5.44 3.48
CA TYR A 18 -0.12 -4.55 4.56
C TYR A 18 -1.28 -3.94 5.38
N LYS A 19 -2.51 -3.93 4.86
CA LYS A 19 -3.69 -3.50 5.62
C LYS A 19 -4.06 -4.50 6.71
N PHE A 20 -3.95 -5.78 6.43
CA PHE A 20 -4.22 -6.85 7.40
C PHE A 20 -3.13 -6.93 8.46
N THR A 21 -1.87 -6.81 8.07
CA THR A 21 -0.75 -6.80 9.02
C THR A 21 -0.84 -5.60 9.96
N MET A 22 -1.12 -4.40 9.45
CA MET A 22 -1.35 -3.25 10.31
C MET A 22 -2.63 -3.39 11.16
N GLN A 23 -3.72 -3.96 10.62
CA GLN A 23 -4.95 -4.20 11.37
C GLN A 23 -4.68 -5.09 12.60
N GLN A 24 -3.94 -6.19 12.45
CA GLN A 24 -3.53 -7.03 13.57
C GLN A 24 -2.77 -6.22 14.63
N SER A 25 -1.80 -5.41 14.19
CA SER A 25 -1.00 -4.58 15.09
C SER A 25 -1.83 -3.52 15.80
N VAL A 26 -2.78 -2.91 15.11
CA VAL A 26 -3.70 -1.92 15.67
C VAL A 26 -4.63 -2.53 16.72
N ILE A 27 -5.18 -3.72 16.45
CA ILE A 27 -6.05 -4.44 17.41
C ILE A 27 -5.28 -4.74 18.69
N GLN A 28 -4.03 -5.17 18.60
CA GLN A 28 -3.25 -5.54 19.76
C GLN A 28 -2.74 -4.34 20.59
N LEU A 29 -2.35 -3.24 19.92
CA LEU A 29 -1.69 -2.11 20.58
C LEU A 29 -2.59 -0.88 20.78
N PHE A 30 -3.54 -0.66 19.86
CA PHE A 30 -4.32 0.58 19.79
C PHE A 30 -5.83 0.33 19.55
N PRO A 31 -6.49 -0.59 20.29
CA PRO A 31 -7.86 -1.03 19.99
C PRO A 31 -8.92 0.08 20.12
N ARG A 32 -8.60 1.19 20.80
CA ARG A 32 -9.52 2.34 20.99
C ARG A 32 -9.15 3.56 20.17
N ALA A 33 -8.10 3.47 19.33
CA ALA A 33 -7.71 4.56 18.46
C ALA A 33 -8.77 4.80 17.38
N LYS A 34 -9.05 6.07 17.07
CA LYS A 34 -9.90 6.48 15.96
C LYS A 34 -9.08 7.25 14.93
N VAL A 35 -9.52 7.23 13.69
CA VAL A 35 -8.85 7.92 12.58
C VAL A 35 -9.87 8.52 11.62
N ARG A 36 -9.41 9.52 10.86
CA ARG A 36 -10.10 10.10 9.70
C ARG A 36 -9.24 9.97 8.47
N TYR A 37 -9.88 9.58 7.36
CA TYR A 37 -9.25 9.59 6.04
C TYR A 37 -10.05 10.49 5.11
N LYS A 38 -9.33 11.04 4.13
CA LYS A 38 -9.91 11.85 3.06
C LYS A 38 -9.45 11.37 1.70
N PHE A 39 -10.36 11.32 0.74
CA PHE A 39 -10.05 11.15 -0.68
C PHE A 39 -9.44 12.44 -1.25
N ILE A 40 -8.42 12.30 -2.09
CA ILE A 40 -7.74 13.42 -2.75
C ILE A 40 -7.62 13.09 -4.24
N ASN A 41 -8.32 13.84 -5.05
CA ASN A 41 -8.28 13.78 -6.51
C ASN A 41 -7.09 14.61 -7.03
N ARG A 42 -5.88 14.01 -7.04
CA ARG A 42 -4.66 14.69 -7.49
C ARG A 42 -4.64 14.96 -9.00
N GLY A 43 -5.31 14.11 -9.77
CA GLY A 43 -5.38 14.21 -11.22
C GLY A 43 -6.45 15.18 -11.73
N GLN A 44 -7.21 15.82 -10.82
CA GLN A 44 -8.33 16.70 -11.16
C GLN A 44 -9.32 16.04 -12.15
N HIS A 45 -9.58 14.74 -11.95
CA HIS A 45 -10.52 13.99 -12.77
C HIS A 45 -11.94 14.51 -12.55
N SER A 46 -12.67 14.73 -13.63
CA SER A 46 -14.09 15.09 -13.60
C SER A 46 -14.94 13.83 -13.51
N PHE A 47 -15.63 13.64 -12.41
CA PHE A 47 -16.48 12.47 -12.19
C PHE A 47 -17.82 12.62 -12.90
N PRO A 48 -18.32 11.58 -13.59
CA PRO A 48 -19.62 11.60 -14.25
C PRO A 48 -20.77 11.91 -13.28
N ALA A 49 -21.87 12.42 -13.80
CA ALA A 49 -23.11 12.54 -13.01
C ALA A 49 -23.49 11.18 -12.40
N GLU A 50 -24.11 11.19 -11.22
CA GLU A 50 -24.53 9.99 -10.48
C GLU A 50 -23.38 9.08 -10.02
N PHE A 51 -22.09 9.49 -10.15
CA PHE A 51 -20.94 8.68 -9.72
C PHE A 51 -20.99 8.36 -8.23
N ALA A 52 -21.26 9.38 -7.39
CA ALA A 52 -21.37 9.19 -5.94
C ALA A 52 -22.49 8.22 -5.56
N ALA A 53 -23.63 8.25 -6.27
CA ALA A 53 -24.75 7.33 -6.03
C ALA A 53 -24.36 5.88 -6.42
N ALA A 54 -23.68 5.69 -7.55
CA ALA A 54 -23.17 4.38 -7.97
C ALA A 54 -22.14 3.83 -6.99
N LEU A 55 -21.18 4.66 -6.55
CA LEU A 55 -20.18 4.28 -5.55
C LEU A 55 -20.83 3.94 -4.21
N ARG A 56 -21.80 4.76 -3.74
CA ARG A 56 -22.56 4.53 -2.49
C ARG A 56 -23.25 3.16 -2.51
N LYS A 57 -23.93 2.83 -3.60
CA LYS A 57 -24.56 1.52 -3.78
C LYS A 57 -23.57 0.38 -3.59
N THR A 58 -22.42 0.45 -4.25
CA THR A 58 -21.39 -0.58 -4.15
C THR A 58 -20.81 -0.69 -2.73
N VAL A 59 -20.58 0.45 -2.07
CA VAL A 59 -20.12 0.49 -0.68
C VAL A 59 -21.15 -0.14 0.27
N ASP A 60 -22.45 0.09 0.04
CA ASP A 60 -23.52 -0.52 0.85
C ASP A 60 -23.60 -2.05 0.69
N GLU A 61 -23.25 -2.57 -0.50
CA GLU A 61 -23.17 -4.00 -0.77
C GLU A 61 -22.02 -4.68 -0.02
N MET A 62 -20.92 -3.94 0.28
CA MET A 62 -19.74 -4.48 0.97
C MET A 62 -20.03 -5.01 2.38
N LYS A 63 -21.12 -4.57 3.04
CA LYS A 63 -21.56 -5.15 4.34
C LYS A 63 -21.80 -6.65 4.30
N GLY A 64 -22.07 -7.21 3.12
CA GLY A 64 -22.27 -8.64 2.89
C GLY A 64 -20.98 -9.45 2.76
N LEU A 65 -19.83 -8.79 2.58
CA LEU A 65 -18.54 -9.46 2.45
C LEU A 65 -18.08 -10.03 3.79
N GLN A 66 -17.56 -11.25 3.75
CA GLN A 66 -17.02 -11.95 4.91
C GLN A 66 -15.86 -12.85 4.50
N LEU A 67 -14.97 -13.13 5.45
CA LEU A 67 -13.90 -14.10 5.23
C LEU A 67 -14.52 -15.50 5.08
N SER A 68 -14.25 -16.17 3.96
CA SER A 68 -14.66 -17.55 3.75
C SER A 68 -13.73 -18.53 4.50
N PRO A 69 -14.19 -19.78 4.78
CA PRO A 69 -13.34 -20.79 5.38
C PRO A 69 -12.06 -21.08 4.58
N GLN A 70 -12.14 -21.05 3.26
CA GLN A 70 -10.99 -21.27 2.36
C GLN A 70 -9.97 -20.16 2.47
N GLU A 71 -10.43 -18.91 2.52
CA GLU A 71 -9.56 -17.73 2.71
C GLU A 71 -8.87 -17.74 4.08
N LYS A 72 -9.60 -18.14 5.13
CA LYS A 72 -9.02 -18.29 6.48
C LYS A 72 -7.92 -19.35 6.52
N ILE A 73 -8.16 -20.50 5.87
CA ILE A 73 -7.17 -21.57 5.72
C ILE A 73 -5.94 -21.06 4.97
N PHE A 74 -6.15 -20.37 3.84
CA PHE A 74 -5.06 -19.79 3.05
C PHE A 74 -4.19 -18.84 3.89
N LEU A 75 -4.80 -17.91 4.63
CA LEU A 75 -4.07 -16.98 5.50
C LEU A 75 -3.28 -17.73 6.58
N ARG A 76 -3.90 -18.70 7.27
CA ARG A 76 -3.26 -19.50 8.30
C ARG A 76 -2.02 -20.24 7.77
N ASP A 77 -2.14 -20.85 6.59
CA ASP A 77 -1.11 -21.70 6.03
C ASP A 77 0.02 -20.92 5.32
N THR A 78 -0.31 -19.72 4.80
CA THR A 78 0.64 -18.89 4.03
C THR A 78 1.28 -17.77 4.86
N CYS A 79 0.59 -17.31 5.90
CA CYS A 79 1.00 -16.16 6.72
C CYS A 79 1.09 -16.54 8.21
N PRO A 80 2.04 -17.39 8.63
CA PRO A 80 2.11 -17.93 10.00
C PRO A 80 2.36 -16.87 11.08
N TYR A 81 2.74 -15.65 10.71
CA TYR A 81 2.88 -14.49 11.59
C TYR A 81 1.55 -13.75 11.84
N LEU A 82 0.46 -14.15 11.19
CA LEU A 82 -0.88 -13.71 11.59
C LEU A 82 -1.39 -14.60 12.73
N ASP A 83 -1.72 -13.92 13.85
CA ASP A 83 -2.20 -14.59 15.07
C ASP A 83 -3.53 -15.32 14.80
N PRO A 84 -3.72 -16.57 15.27
CA PRO A 84 -5.01 -17.26 15.15
C PRO A 84 -6.20 -16.47 15.72
N VAL A 85 -6.01 -15.73 16.82
CA VAL A 85 -7.05 -14.84 17.37
C VAL A 85 -7.41 -13.71 16.42
N TYR A 86 -6.41 -13.18 15.69
CA TYR A 86 -6.67 -12.19 14.65
C TYR A 86 -7.46 -12.79 13.48
N LEU A 87 -7.15 -14.01 13.06
CA LEU A 87 -7.93 -14.70 12.00
C LEU A 87 -9.37 -14.95 12.43
N ASP A 88 -9.61 -15.29 13.70
CA ASP A 88 -10.98 -15.43 14.26
C ASP A 88 -11.70 -14.07 14.30
N PHE A 89 -11.01 -12.99 14.66
CA PHE A 89 -11.54 -11.63 14.56
C PHE A 89 -11.91 -11.29 13.11
N LEU A 90 -11.02 -11.58 12.15
CA LEU A 90 -11.24 -11.27 10.73
C LEU A 90 -12.42 -12.06 10.13
N GLU A 91 -12.68 -13.28 10.58
CA GLU A 91 -13.85 -14.06 10.20
C GLU A 91 -15.15 -13.37 10.64
N GLY A 92 -15.15 -12.76 11.83
CA GLY A 92 -16.26 -11.95 12.34
C GLY A 92 -16.35 -10.52 11.78
N TYR A 93 -15.31 -10.03 11.10
CA TYR A 93 -15.26 -8.67 10.56
C TYR A 93 -16.33 -8.47 9.47
N ARG A 94 -16.96 -7.29 9.49
CA ARG A 94 -17.85 -6.81 8.42
C ARG A 94 -17.60 -5.33 8.17
N TYR A 95 -17.58 -4.93 6.91
CA TYR A 95 -17.61 -3.51 6.57
C TYR A 95 -18.87 -2.85 7.12
N GLN A 96 -18.72 -1.64 7.63
CA GLN A 96 -19.84 -0.81 8.08
C GLN A 96 -19.94 0.42 7.18
N PRO A 97 -20.87 0.44 6.21
CA PRO A 97 -20.97 1.52 5.24
C PRO A 97 -21.13 2.92 5.85
N ASP A 98 -21.69 3.03 7.04
CA ASP A 98 -21.85 4.32 7.76
C ASP A 98 -20.51 4.96 8.17
N GLU A 99 -19.41 4.20 8.17
CA GLU A 99 -18.06 4.73 8.37
C GLU A 99 -17.56 5.57 7.17
N VAL A 100 -18.24 5.47 6.01
CA VAL A 100 -17.84 6.12 4.76
C VAL A 100 -18.92 7.14 4.35
N GLN A 101 -18.54 8.40 4.28
CA GLN A 101 -19.36 9.50 3.78
C GLN A 101 -18.95 9.80 2.34
N ILE A 102 -19.92 9.85 1.43
CA ILE A 102 -19.70 10.10 -0.01
C ILE A 102 -20.67 11.20 -0.44
N SER A 103 -20.15 12.22 -1.09
CA SER A 103 -20.91 13.29 -1.72
C SER A 103 -20.29 13.70 -3.06
N GLN A 104 -21.07 14.35 -3.89
CA GLN A 104 -20.60 14.89 -5.16
C GLN A 104 -21.21 16.26 -5.38
N GLU A 105 -20.37 17.24 -5.70
CA GLU A 105 -20.81 18.57 -6.12
C GLU A 105 -20.29 18.83 -7.54
N GLY A 106 -21.22 18.90 -8.48
CA GLY A 106 -20.86 18.94 -9.90
C GLY A 106 -20.08 17.69 -10.32
N ASP A 107 -18.84 17.89 -10.76
CA ASP A 107 -17.93 16.82 -11.15
C ASP A 107 -16.88 16.47 -10.06
N GLN A 108 -17.01 17.05 -8.87
CA GLN A 108 -16.08 16.83 -7.76
C GLN A 108 -16.63 15.80 -6.79
N LEU A 109 -15.88 14.72 -6.58
CA LEU A 109 -16.18 13.68 -5.61
C LEU A 109 -15.52 14.02 -4.27
N GLU A 110 -16.29 14.00 -3.20
CA GLU A 110 -15.80 14.04 -1.83
C GLU A 110 -16.06 12.71 -1.13
N LEU A 111 -15.04 12.20 -0.43
CA LEU A 111 -15.16 10.99 0.35
C LEU A 111 -14.35 11.12 1.65
N HIS A 112 -15.01 10.80 2.75
CA HIS A 112 -14.43 10.78 4.09
C HIS A 112 -14.71 9.43 4.76
N ILE A 113 -13.75 8.96 5.55
CA ILE A 113 -13.89 7.75 6.37
C ILE A 113 -13.56 8.14 7.80
N GLU A 114 -14.40 7.74 8.75
CA GLU A 114 -14.17 8.00 10.18
C GLU A 114 -14.61 6.79 11.01
N GLY A 115 -13.82 6.44 12.03
CA GLY A 115 -14.16 5.40 12.98
C GLY A 115 -12.97 4.84 13.74
N LEU A 116 -13.19 3.72 14.44
CA LEU A 116 -12.09 2.97 15.07
C LEU A 116 -11.08 2.51 14.04
N TRP A 117 -9.79 2.76 14.29
CA TRP A 117 -8.75 2.53 13.30
C TRP A 117 -8.73 1.09 12.77
N TYR A 118 -8.80 0.09 13.65
CA TYR A 118 -8.83 -1.32 13.25
C TYR A 118 -10.04 -1.69 12.37
N ARG A 119 -11.12 -0.90 12.42
CA ARG A 119 -12.28 -1.11 11.54
C ARG A 119 -12.08 -0.43 10.19
N THR A 120 -11.66 0.83 10.22
CA THR A 120 -11.61 1.70 9.05
C THR A 120 -10.38 1.48 8.18
N ILE A 121 -9.33 0.85 8.70
CA ILE A 121 -8.06 0.63 7.99
C ILE A 121 -8.23 -0.17 6.70
N LEU A 122 -9.22 -1.05 6.61
CA LEU A 122 -9.46 -1.86 5.42
C LEU A 122 -10.19 -1.12 4.29
N TRP A 123 -10.74 0.09 4.52
CA TRP A 123 -11.52 0.81 3.52
C TRP A 123 -10.70 1.42 2.37
N GLU A 124 -9.45 1.88 2.62
CA GLU A 124 -8.66 2.63 1.63
C GLU A 124 -8.56 1.91 0.29
N VAL A 125 -8.09 0.67 0.30
CA VAL A 125 -7.74 -0.07 -0.92
C VAL A 125 -8.96 -0.46 -1.74
N PRO A 126 -10.02 -1.06 -1.16
CA PRO A 126 -11.24 -1.35 -1.90
C PRO A 126 -11.92 -0.10 -2.46
N LEU A 127 -12.03 0.98 -1.68
CA LEU A 127 -12.62 2.22 -2.18
C LEU A 127 -11.86 2.79 -3.37
N MET A 128 -10.53 2.78 -3.32
CA MET A 128 -9.72 3.26 -4.44
C MET A 128 -9.87 2.38 -5.68
N SER A 129 -9.89 1.05 -5.52
CA SER A 129 -10.11 0.15 -6.66
C SER A 129 -11.51 0.28 -7.24
N LEU A 130 -12.54 0.46 -6.40
CA LEU A 130 -13.91 0.72 -6.83
C LEU A 130 -14.05 2.06 -7.57
N ILE A 131 -13.44 3.14 -7.05
CA ILE A 131 -13.45 4.44 -7.72
C ILE A 131 -12.79 4.33 -9.09
N SER A 132 -11.64 3.66 -9.18
CA SER A 132 -10.94 3.45 -10.45
C SER A 132 -11.80 2.69 -11.47
N GLU A 133 -12.34 1.54 -11.09
CA GLU A 133 -13.10 0.67 -11.98
C GLU A 133 -14.44 1.29 -12.39
N LEU A 134 -15.20 1.87 -11.44
CA LEU A 134 -16.44 2.58 -11.73
C LEU A 134 -16.22 3.78 -12.67
N PHE A 135 -15.12 4.52 -12.49
CA PHE A 135 -14.79 5.64 -13.36
C PHE A 135 -14.64 5.19 -14.81
N TYR A 136 -13.89 4.13 -15.08
CA TYR A 136 -13.72 3.61 -16.44
C TYR A 136 -15.03 3.05 -17.02
N ILE A 137 -15.85 2.38 -16.20
CA ILE A 137 -17.16 1.88 -16.63
C ILE A 137 -18.10 3.05 -17.00
N MET A 138 -18.19 4.08 -16.16
CA MET A 138 -19.14 5.18 -16.35
C MET A 138 -18.69 6.20 -17.40
N THR A 139 -17.40 6.24 -17.74
CA THR A 139 -16.86 7.09 -18.80
C THR A 139 -16.75 6.35 -20.13
N ASP A 140 -17.18 5.07 -20.20
CA ASP A 140 -17.07 4.21 -21.39
C ASP A 140 -15.65 4.25 -21.98
N SER A 141 -14.66 4.16 -21.10
CA SER A 141 -13.25 4.27 -21.49
C SER A 141 -12.81 3.05 -22.29
N GLU A 142 -12.45 3.26 -23.55
CA GLU A 142 -11.91 2.21 -24.39
C GLU A 142 -10.59 1.68 -23.82
N ARG A 143 -10.45 0.36 -23.80
CA ARG A 143 -9.22 -0.31 -23.40
C ARG A 143 -8.67 -1.20 -24.52
N ILE A 144 -7.39 -1.54 -24.41
CA ILE A 144 -6.78 -2.57 -25.26
C ILE A 144 -7.41 -3.94 -25.01
N SER A 145 -7.28 -4.83 -25.99
CA SER A 145 -7.82 -6.20 -25.90
C SER A 145 -7.11 -7.04 -24.81
N ASP A 146 -7.76 -8.11 -24.39
CA ASP A 146 -7.18 -9.05 -23.42
C ASP A 146 -5.87 -9.66 -23.92
N ASP A 147 -5.77 -9.98 -25.23
CA ASP A 147 -4.56 -10.51 -25.85
C ASP A 147 -3.40 -9.49 -25.82
N GLU A 148 -3.70 -8.20 -25.99
CA GLU A 148 -2.71 -7.14 -25.88
C GLU A 148 -2.23 -6.97 -24.42
N VAL A 149 -3.14 -7.05 -23.43
CA VAL A 149 -2.77 -7.03 -22.00
C VAL A 149 -1.86 -8.21 -21.68
N ILE A 150 -2.18 -9.41 -22.12
CA ILE A 150 -1.35 -10.61 -21.94
C ILE A 150 0.02 -10.44 -22.58
N SER A 151 0.06 -9.98 -23.82
CA SER A 151 1.30 -9.78 -24.59
C SER A 151 2.21 -8.74 -23.90
N THR A 152 1.65 -7.60 -23.52
CA THR A 152 2.40 -6.52 -22.85
C THR A 152 2.91 -6.97 -21.47
N THR A 153 2.08 -7.67 -20.69
CA THR A 153 2.49 -8.21 -19.38
C THR A 153 3.60 -9.24 -19.53
N ARG A 154 3.50 -10.13 -20.53
CA ARG A 154 4.53 -11.12 -20.86
C ARG A 154 5.84 -10.43 -21.23
N GLU A 155 5.81 -9.44 -22.12
CA GLU A 155 7.01 -8.69 -22.51
C GLU A 155 7.69 -8.04 -21.30
N LYS A 156 6.92 -7.37 -20.44
CA LYS A 156 7.43 -6.73 -19.24
C LYS A 156 8.13 -7.74 -18.33
N ILE A 157 7.50 -8.86 -18.01
CA ILE A 157 8.09 -9.83 -17.08
C ILE A 157 9.30 -10.54 -17.69
N GLU A 158 9.31 -10.84 -18.99
CA GLU A 158 10.47 -11.39 -19.69
C GLU A 158 11.66 -10.40 -19.66
N ASN A 159 11.40 -9.11 -19.76
CA ASN A 159 12.42 -8.08 -19.67
C ASN A 159 12.98 -7.95 -18.23
N TYR A 160 12.16 -8.03 -17.18
CA TYR A 160 12.65 -8.08 -15.80
C TYR A 160 13.46 -9.35 -15.52
N LYS A 161 13.10 -10.50 -16.08
CA LYS A 161 13.90 -11.73 -16.01
C LYS A 161 15.28 -11.57 -16.63
N LYS A 162 15.38 -10.91 -17.79
CA LYS A 162 16.68 -10.63 -18.45
C LYS A 162 17.57 -9.74 -17.58
N LEU A 163 16.99 -8.82 -16.78
CA LEU A 163 17.73 -8.01 -15.82
C LEU A 163 18.15 -8.80 -14.56
N GLY A 164 17.62 -10.01 -14.35
CA GLY A 164 17.89 -10.82 -13.16
C GLY A 164 17.32 -10.23 -11.88
N VAL A 165 16.21 -9.48 -11.95
CA VAL A 165 15.57 -8.84 -10.80
C VAL A 165 14.28 -9.55 -10.38
N THR A 166 13.92 -9.39 -9.11
CA THR A 166 12.63 -9.83 -8.59
C THR A 166 11.64 -8.67 -8.51
N ILE A 167 10.39 -8.95 -8.88
CA ILE A 167 9.29 -8.00 -8.81
C ILE A 167 8.11 -8.58 -8.01
N ALA A 168 7.40 -7.71 -7.29
CA ALA A 168 6.08 -7.98 -6.72
C ALA A 168 5.06 -7.02 -7.33
N GLU A 169 3.82 -7.49 -7.49
CA GLU A 169 2.73 -6.67 -7.99
C GLU A 169 2.07 -5.90 -6.83
N PHE A 170 1.84 -4.57 -6.99
CA PHE A 170 1.29 -3.65 -5.99
C PHE A 170 0.24 -2.69 -6.58
N GLY A 171 -0.53 -3.13 -7.56
CA GLY A 171 -1.42 -2.25 -8.34
C GLY A 171 -2.88 -2.24 -7.92
N THR A 172 -3.30 -2.94 -6.85
CA THR A 172 -4.70 -3.09 -6.43
C THR A 172 -5.45 -1.76 -6.37
N ARG A 173 -4.89 -0.76 -5.70
CA ARG A 173 -5.56 0.53 -5.40
C ARG A 173 -6.00 1.31 -6.62
N ARG A 174 -5.28 1.19 -7.74
CA ARG A 174 -5.54 1.95 -8.97
C ARG A 174 -5.54 1.03 -10.19
N ARG A 175 -5.98 -0.22 -10.02
CA ARG A 175 -6.16 -1.15 -11.12
C ARG A 175 -7.18 -0.62 -12.12
N TYR A 176 -7.07 -0.99 -13.38
CA TYR A 176 -8.09 -0.67 -14.37
C TYR A 176 -9.44 -1.32 -13.98
N SER A 177 -9.42 -2.63 -13.76
CA SER A 177 -10.55 -3.42 -13.26
C SER A 177 -10.05 -4.67 -12.55
N TYR A 178 -10.94 -5.34 -11.81
CA TYR A 178 -10.65 -6.64 -11.21
C TYR A 178 -10.27 -7.68 -12.27
N ALA A 179 -11.01 -7.73 -13.38
CA ALA A 179 -10.75 -8.66 -14.48
C ALA A 179 -9.36 -8.46 -15.11
N ILE A 180 -8.95 -7.21 -15.36
CA ILE A 180 -7.60 -6.91 -15.87
C ILE A 180 -6.52 -7.29 -14.86
N HIS A 181 -6.75 -7.04 -13.58
CA HIS A 181 -5.81 -7.43 -12.52
C HIS A 181 -5.60 -8.95 -12.46
N GLN A 182 -6.68 -9.74 -12.57
CA GLN A 182 -6.59 -11.21 -12.67
C GLN A 182 -5.78 -11.64 -13.91
N LEU A 183 -6.07 -11.06 -15.08
CA LEU A 183 -5.40 -11.38 -16.34
C LEU A 183 -3.89 -11.08 -16.28
N VAL A 184 -3.52 -9.96 -15.65
CA VAL A 184 -2.12 -9.62 -15.38
C VAL A 184 -1.45 -10.65 -14.48
N LEU A 185 -2.11 -11.06 -13.39
CA LEU A 185 -1.53 -12.05 -12.47
C LEU A 185 -1.43 -13.46 -13.09
N ASP A 186 -2.41 -13.87 -13.89
CA ASP A 186 -2.30 -15.09 -14.70
C ASP A 186 -1.04 -15.07 -15.58
N SER A 187 -0.83 -13.95 -16.25
CA SER A 187 0.34 -13.77 -17.14
C SER A 187 1.65 -13.75 -16.35
N LEU A 188 1.69 -13.04 -15.21
CA LEU A 188 2.87 -13.01 -14.33
C LEU A 188 3.17 -14.40 -13.75
N GLY A 189 2.17 -15.16 -13.32
CA GLY A 189 2.33 -16.53 -12.85
C GLY A 189 2.86 -17.46 -13.94
N LYS A 190 2.32 -17.34 -15.15
CA LYS A 190 2.68 -18.20 -16.29
C LYS A 190 4.09 -17.93 -16.82
N TYR A 191 4.49 -16.66 -16.92
CA TYR A 191 5.73 -16.28 -17.59
C TYR A 191 6.83 -15.80 -16.63
N GLY A 192 6.48 -15.50 -15.37
CA GLY A 192 7.35 -14.80 -14.41
C GLY A 192 8.21 -15.67 -13.51
N ALA A 193 8.28 -16.99 -13.72
CA ALA A 193 9.09 -17.87 -12.88
C ALA A 193 10.51 -17.38 -12.72
N GLY A 194 10.97 -17.25 -11.45
CA GLY A 194 12.31 -16.73 -11.09
C GLY A 194 12.40 -15.20 -10.96
N SER A 195 11.37 -14.45 -11.37
CA SER A 195 11.33 -12.98 -11.25
C SER A 195 10.09 -12.50 -10.49
N PHE A 196 8.89 -13.01 -10.79
CA PHE A 196 7.68 -12.68 -10.07
C PHE A 196 7.63 -13.41 -8.73
N ILE A 197 7.49 -12.66 -7.61
CA ILE A 197 7.54 -13.22 -6.26
C ILE A 197 6.21 -13.16 -5.50
N GLY A 198 5.20 -12.45 -6.03
CA GLY A 198 3.89 -12.36 -5.41
C GLY A 198 3.16 -11.04 -5.67
N THR A 199 2.00 -10.90 -5.06
CA THR A 199 1.14 -9.71 -5.18
C THR A 199 0.78 -9.16 -3.81
N SER A 200 0.50 -7.85 -3.73
CA SER A 200 -0.04 -7.25 -2.51
C SER A 200 -1.50 -7.62 -2.28
N ASN A 201 -2.25 -8.00 -3.32
CA ASN A 201 -3.64 -8.38 -3.24
C ASN A 201 -3.80 -9.80 -2.67
N VAL A 202 -4.37 -9.89 -1.47
CA VAL A 202 -4.45 -11.18 -0.73
C VAL A 202 -5.41 -12.17 -1.39
N HIS A 203 -6.55 -11.70 -1.90
CA HIS A 203 -7.52 -12.56 -2.59
C HIS A 203 -6.93 -13.16 -3.86
N LEU A 204 -6.29 -12.31 -4.66
CA LEU A 204 -5.64 -12.74 -5.89
C LEU A 204 -4.40 -13.60 -5.62
N ALA A 205 -3.66 -13.35 -4.51
CA ALA A 205 -2.58 -14.23 -4.10
C ALA A 205 -3.09 -15.67 -3.86
N MET A 206 -4.25 -15.81 -3.21
CA MET A 206 -4.89 -17.12 -3.01
C MET A 206 -5.31 -17.78 -4.34
N LEU A 207 -6.00 -17.03 -5.20
CA LEU A 207 -6.50 -17.58 -6.47
C LEU A 207 -5.39 -18.01 -7.43
N HIS A 208 -4.27 -17.29 -7.45
CA HIS A 208 -3.12 -17.56 -8.32
C HIS A 208 -2.00 -18.36 -7.64
N HIS A 209 -2.26 -18.93 -6.45
CA HIS A 209 -1.30 -19.74 -5.70
C HIS A 209 0.07 -19.08 -5.53
N THR A 210 0.08 -17.77 -5.26
CA THR A 210 1.28 -16.98 -5.02
C THR A 210 1.30 -16.40 -3.60
N ARG A 211 2.36 -15.68 -3.24
CA ARG A 211 2.52 -15.12 -1.90
C ARG A 211 1.87 -13.75 -1.79
N PRO A 212 1.13 -13.46 -0.71
CA PRO A 212 0.76 -12.09 -0.37
C PRO A 212 2.00 -11.33 0.11
N ILE A 213 2.25 -10.14 -0.47
CA ILE A 213 3.43 -9.32 -0.21
C ILE A 213 3.03 -7.98 0.39
N GLY A 214 3.70 -7.58 1.47
CA GLY A 214 3.49 -6.28 2.10
C GLY A 214 3.91 -6.31 3.56
N THR A 215 4.26 -5.15 4.10
CA THR A 215 4.60 -4.98 5.52
C THR A 215 3.70 -3.92 6.16
N HIS A 216 4.09 -2.66 6.14
CA HIS A 216 3.34 -1.53 6.69
C HIS A 216 3.37 -0.33 5.74
N ALA A 217 2.53 0.68 6.03
CA ALA A 217 2.42 1.91 5.27
C ALA A 217 2.66 3.14 6.15
N HIS A 218 2.69 4.33 5.51
CA HIS A 218 2.95 5.60 6.18
C HIS A 218 2.01 5.88 7.35
N GLU A 219 0.73 5.50 7.25
CA GLU A 219 -0.27 5.73 8.30
C GLU A 219 0.14 5.14 9.66
N TRP A 220 0.93 4.05 9.67
CA TRP A 220 1.49 3.47 10.88
C TRP A 220 2.37 4.48 11.62
N PHE A 221 3.33 5.08 10.94
CA PHE A 221 4.22 6.08 11.52
C PHE A 221 3.51 7.41 11.79
N MET A 222 2.55 7.80 10.95
CA MET A 222 1.73 8.99 11.13
C MET A 222 0.92 8.91 12.42
N PHE A 223 0.32 7.76 12.72
CA PHE A 223 -0.37 7.52 13.97
C PHE A 223 0.60 7.57 15.18
N HIS A 224 1.79 6.99 15.05
CA HIS A 224 2.81 7.05 16.11
C HIS A 224 3.23 8.49 16.42
N ALA A 225 3.32 9.36 15.41
CA ALA A 225 3.58 10.77 15.65
C ALA A 225 2.44 11.47 16.41
N ALA A 226 1.18 11.16 16.08
CA ALA A 226 0.04 11.68 16.84
C ALA A 226 0.06 11.21 18.30
N ARG A 227 0.41 9.95 18.54
CA ARG A 227 0.40 9.36 19.90
C ARG A 227 1.60 9.76 20.73
N TYR A 228 2.80 9.85 20.14
CA TYR A 228 4.07 9.94 20.87
C TYR A 228 4.95 11.14 20.44
N GLY A 229 4.49 11.93 19.49
CA GLY A 229 5.24 13.06 18.92
C GLY A 229 6.19 12.65 17.79
N PHE A 230 6.53 13.60 16.94
CA PHE A 230 7.34 13.38 15.72
C PHE A 230 8.69 12.73 15.99
N LYS A 231 9.38 13.13 17.09
CA LYS A 231 10.71 12.59 17.42
C LYS A 231 10.73 11.11 17.74
N MET A 232 9.60 10.55 18.21
CA MET A 232 9.50 9.15 18.60
C MET A 232 8.83 8.28 17.55
N ALA A 233 8.25 8.87 16.52
CA ALA A 233 7.37 8.19 15.57
C ALA A 233 8.02 6.99 14.88
N ASN A 234 9.21 7.16 14.31
CA ASN A 234 9.89 6.05 13.62
C ASN A 234 10.38 5.00 14.62
N ALA A 235 11.06 5.42 15.68
CA ALA A 235 11.63 4.47 16.65
C ALA A 235 10.55 3.59 17.30
N LEU A 236 9.48 4.20 17.84
CA LEU A 236 8.38 3.45 18.44
C LEU A 236 7.55 2.69 17.40
N GLY A 237 7.40 3.21 16.19
CA GLY A 237 6.75 2.49 15.09
C GLY A 237 7.49 1.20 14.74
N LEU A 238 8.82 1.23 14.68
CA LEU A 238 9.65 0.06 14.44
C LEU A 238 9.65 -0.90 15.63
N GLU A 239 9.77 -0.38 16.87
CA GLU A 239 9.76 -1.19 18.09
C GLU A 239 8.43 -1.95 18.24
N HIS A 240 7.30 -1.29 18.09
CA HIS A 240 5.98 -1.92 18.12
C HIS A 240 5.79 -2.94 16.99
N TRP A 241 6.36 -2.69 15.81
CA TRP A 241 6.35 -3.67 14.73
C TRP A 241 7.12 -4.94 15.10
N VAL A 242 8.31 -4.79 15.66
CA VAL A 242 9.11 -5.91 16.17
C VAL A 242 8.40 -6.63 17.31
N GLN A 243 7.72 -5.92 18.21
CA GLN A 243 6.94 -6.51 19.30
C GLN A 243 5.87 -7.49 18.78
N ILE A 244 5.19 -7.13 17.69
CA ILE A 244 4.12 -7.95 17.09
C ILE A 244 4.69 -9.08 16.22
N TYR A 245 5.61 -8.75 15.32
CA TYR A 245 6.07 -9.66 14.26
C TYR A 245 7.40 -10.36 14.56
N ARG A 246 8.11 -9.97 15.63
CA ARG A 246 9.31 -10.67 16.17
C ARG A 246 10.42 -10.90 15.14
N GLY A 247 10.49 -10.09 14.09
CA GLY A 247 11.45 -10.18 13.00
C GLY A 247 10.85 -10.60 11.66
N ASP A 248 9.65 -11.21 11.65
CA ASP A 248 8.90 -11.37 10.41
C ASP A 248 8.49 -10.01 9.82
N LEU A 249 8.20 -9.97 8.51
CA LEU A 249 7.82 -8.75 7.81
C LEU A 249 8.87 -7.63 7.95
N GLY A 250 10.14 -8.01 7.86
CA GLY A 250 11.32 -7.20 8.17
C GLY A 250 11.71 -6.16 7.12
N ILE A 251 10.78 -5.53 6.40
CA ILE A 251 11.06 -4.41 5.48
C ILE A 251 10.50 -3.13 6.04
N ALA A 252 11.38 -2.21 6.45
CA ALA A 252 11.00 -0.94 7.06
C ALA A 252 10.78 0.17 6.02
N LEU A 253 9.63 0.83 6.06
CA LEU A 253 9.35 2.01 5.26
C LEU A 253 10.09 3.22 5.82
N SER A 254 10.85 3.94 4.98
CA SER A 254 11.89 4.84 5.44
C SER A 254 11.60 6.34 5.25
N ASP A 255 10.57 6.73 4.50
CA ASP A 255 10.41 8.11 4.07
C ASP A 255 9.19 8.84 4.65
N THR A 256 8.55 8.32 5.71
CA THR A 256 7.38 9.02 6.30
C THR A 256 7.74 10.42 6.80
N TYR A 257 8.88 10.56 7.44
CA TYR A 257 9.43 11.85 7.92
C TYR A 257 10.81 12.13 7.32
N THR A 258 11.00 11.81 6.06
CA THR A 258 12.25 11.77 5.29
C THR A 258 13.20 10.63 5.67
N SER A 259 13.93 10.13 4.70
CA SER A 259 14.92 9.07 4.92
C SER A 259 16.07 9.51 5.83
N ASP A 260 16.41 10.80 5.86
CA ASP A 260 17.45 11.34 6.77
C ASP A 260 17.04 11.23 8.23
N VAL A 261 15.78 11.57 8.54
CA VAL A 261 15.23 11.39 9.90
C VAL A 261 15.16 9.92 10.28
N PHE A 262 14.71 9.08 9.34
CA PHE A 262 14.62 7.63 9.55
C PHE A 262 15.98 7.03 9.92
N PHE A 263 17.03 7.25 9.13
CA PHE A 263 18.35 6.67 9.39
C PHE A 263 19.04 7.19 10.65
N ARG A 264 18.65 8.36 11.18
CA ARG A 264 19.10 8.80 12.52
C ARG A 264 18.51 7.93 13.65
N GLN A 265 17.38 7.26 13.41
CA GLN A 265 16.65 6.46 14.38
C GLN A 265 16.72 4.96 14.10
N PHE A 266 17.10 4.56 12.90
CA PHE A 266 17.30 3.16 12.49
C PHE A 266 18.67 2.68 12.96
N ASP A 267 18.76 2.41 14.26
CA ASP A 267 20.01 2.07 14.94
C ASP A 267 20.54 0.68 14.57
N LYS A 268 21.62 0.26 15.24
CA LYS A 268 22.25 -1.04 15.01
C LYS A 268 21.34 -2.23 15.33
N MET A 269 20.45 -2.08 16.31
CA MET A 269 19.49 -3.14 16.67
C MET A 269 18.48 -3.34 15.52
N PHE A 270 17.81 -2.28 15.09
CA PHE A 270 16.89 -2.35 13.96
C PHE A 270 17.58 -2.74 12.65
N SER A 271 18.77 -2.21 12.39
CA SER A 271 19.57 -2.56 11.21
C SER A 271 19.92 -4.06 11.15
N LYS A 272 20.02 -4.73 12.28
CA LYS A 272 20.22 -6.20 12.35
C LYS A 272 18.91 -6.96 12.21
N LEU A 273 17.84 -6.53 12.88
CA LEU A 273 16.55 -7.23 12.93
C LEU A 273 15.80 -7.18 11.62
N PHE A 274 15.79 -6.02 10.94
CA PHE A 274 15.10 -5.87 9.67
C PHE A 274 15.94 -6.44 8.52
N ASP A 275 15.27 -7.11 7.57
CA ASP A 275 15.89 -7.65 6.35
C ASP A 275 16.26 -6.55 5.35
N GLY A 276 15.62 -5.40 5.48
CA GLY A 276 15.88 -4.28 4.60
C GLY A 276 14.98 -3.08 4.82
N VAL A 277 15.03 -2.18 3.85
CA VAL A 277 14.26 -0.92 3.86
C VAL A 277 13.51 -0.73 2.55
N ARG A 278 12.43 0.06 2.58
CA ARG A 278 11.64 0.41 1.41
C ARG A 278 11.84 1.88 1.04
N HIS A 279 12.17 2.10 -0.23
CA HIS A 279 12.21 3.41 -0.91
C HIS A 279 10.84 3.69 -1.54
N ASP A 280 10.23 4.84 -1.20
CA ASP A 280 8.91 5.26 -1.72
C ASP A 280 8.89 6.71 -2.23
N SER A 281 10.02 7.42 -2.18
CA SER A 281 10.16 8.78 -2.72
C SER A 281 11.62 9.21 -2.89
N GLY A 282 11.85 10.22 -3.71
CA GLY A 282 13.16 10.81 -3.97
C GLY A 282 14.01 10.06 -5.00
N ASP A 283 15.29 10.42 -5.14
CA ASP A 283 16.20 9.75 -6.09
C ASP A 283 16.61 8.36 -5.57
N PRO A 284 16.28 7.28 -6.28
CA PRO A 284 16.56 5.92 -5.83
C PRO A 284 18.06 5.58 -5.75
N LEU A 285 18.91 6.25 -6.54
CA LEU A 285 20.36 5.98 -6.52
C LEU A 285 21.01 6.64 -5.31
N LEU A 286 20.65 7.88 -5.01
CA LEU A 286 21.09 8.58 -3.79
C LEU A 286 20.59 7.83 -2.54
N PHE A 287 19.36 7.33 -2.58
CA PHE A 287 18.83 6.50 -1.50
C PHE A 287 19.64 5.22 -1.31
N ALA A 288 19.99 4.51 -2.41
CA ALA A 288 20.83 3.31 -2.34
C ALA A 288 22.20 3.60 -1.70
N ASP A 289 22.85 4.69 -2.07
CA ASP A 289 24.12 5.09 -1.45
C ASP A 289 23.97 5.38 0.05
N LYS A 290 22.92 6.08 0.44
CA LYS A 290 22.59 6.37 1.85
C LYS A 290 22.39 5.07 2.66
N VAL A 291 21.65 4.12 2.12
CA VAL A 291 21.39 2.80 2.76
C VAL A 291 22.70 2.02 2.92
N ILE A 292 23.50 1.93 1.87
CA ILE A 292 24.78 1.22 1.89
C ILE A 292 25.73 1.84 2.92
N ALA A 293 25.87 3.16 2.91
CA ALA A 293 26.70 3.88 3.88
C ALA A 293 26.21 3.66 5.32
N HIS A 294 24.89 3.66 5.54
CA HIS A 294 24.31 3.39 6.86
C HIS A 294 24.68 1.99 7.36
N TYR A 295 24.44 0.93 6.59
CA TYR A 295 24.77 -0.44 6.99
C TYR A 295 26.27 -0.61 7.25
N LEU A 296 27.13 -0.04 6.41
CA LEU A 296 28.60 -0.06 6.63
C LEU A 296 28.96 0.63 7.94
N SER A 297 28.37 1.78 8.26
CA SER A 297 28.63 2.49 9.52
C SER A 297 28.19 1.69 10.76
N MET A 298 27.19 0.80 10.61
CA MET A 298 26.73 -0.13 11.66
C MET A 298 27.56 -1.42 11.73
N GLY A 299 28.53 -1.62 10.82
CA GLY A 299 29.33 -2.83 10.71
C GLY A 299 28.55 -4.03 10.16
N ILE A 300 27.59 -3.77 9.26
CA ILE A 300 26.73 -4.76 8.59
C ILE A 300 27.10 -4.78 7.11
N ASP A 301 27.30 -5.98 6.54
CA ASP A 301 27.49 -6.12 5.09
C ASP A 301 26.20 -5.76 4.34
N PRO A 302 26.18 -4.71 3.51
CA PRO A 302 25.00 -4.33 2.73
C PRO A 302 24.46 -5.45 1.84
N LYS A 303 25.32 -6.38 1.40
CA LYS A 303 24.90 -7.51 0.56
C LYS A 303 23.98 -8.51 1.28
N SER A 304 23.96 -8.47 2.62
CA SER A 304 23.03 -9.25 3.43
C SER A 304 21.67 -8.59 3.61
N LYS A 305 21.47 -7.40 3.05
CA LYS A 305 20.26 -6.57 3.18
C LYS A 305 19.64 -6.27 1.83
N THR A 306 18.35 -5.88 1.86
CA THR A 306 17.57 -5.63 0.64
C THR A 306 16.94 -4.24 0.65
N ILE A 307 16.96 -3.55 -0.48
CA ILE A 307 16.12 -2.37 -0.72
C ILE A 307 14.93 -2.79 -1.58
N ILE A 308 13.73 -2.49 -1.10
CA ILE A 308 12.52 -2.58 -1.92
C ILE A 308 12.24 -1.21 -2.52
N PHE A 309 12.33 -1.09 -3.83
CA PHE A 309 11.94 0.12 -4.55
C PHE A 309 10.47 0.03 -4.95
N SER A 310 9.66 1.09 -4.71
CA SER A 310 8.22 1.08 -4.96
C SER A 310 7.66 2.39 -5.53
N ASP A 311 8.51 3.33 -5.92
CA ASP A 311 8.09 4.65 -6.39
C ASP A 311 8.00 4.75 -7.91
N ALA A 312 6.77 4.75 -8.44
CA ALA A 312 6.45 5.04 -9.85
C ALA A 312 7.39 4.31 -10.84
N LEU A 313 7.53 3.00 -10.66
CA LEU A 313 8.46 2.16 -11.42
C LEU A 313 7.92 1.79 -12.80
N ASN A 314 8.81 1.92 -13.77
CA ASN A 314 8.71 1.34 -15.11
C ASN A 314 10.01 0.58 -15.43
N TYR A 315 10.10 -0.03 -16.62
CA TYR A 315 11.24 -0.83 -17.00
C TYR A 315 12.56 -0.04 -16.97
N GLU A 316 12.58 1.19 -17.49
CA GLU A 316 13.78 2.03 -17.59
C GLU A 316 14.34 2.36 -16.19
N LYS A 317 13.47 2.74 -15.26
CA LYS A 317 13.86 3.00 -13.85
C LYS A 317 14.41 1.73 -13.21
N VAL A 318 13.73 0.59 -13.38
CA VAL A 318 14.17 -0.70 -12.83
C VAL A 318 15.53 -1.09 -13.38
N ALA A 319 15.74 -0.98 -14.69
CA ALA A 319 17.03 -1.30 -15.33
C ALA A 319 18.16 -0.41 -14.81
N ARG A 320 17.91 0.91 -14.67
CA ARG A 320 18.88 1.87 -14.12
C ARG A 320 19.26 1.53 -12.67
N ILE A 321 18.26 1.27 -11.82
CA ILE A 321 18.47 0.92 -10.40
C ILE A 321 19.22 -0.42 -10.30
N ALA A 322 18.80 -1.43 -11.07
CA ALA A 322 19.42 -2.75 -11.07
C ALA A 322 20.90 -2.68 -11.45
N GLY A 323 21.24 -1.95 -12.52
CA GLY A 323 22.62 -1.73 -12.92
C GLY A 323 23.46 -1.05 -11.84
N TYR A 324 22.87 -0.03 -11.17
CA TYR A 324 23.58 0.74 -10.14
C TYR A 324 23.82 -0.06 -8.85
N CYS A 325 22.85 -0.85 -8.42
CA CYS A 325 22.91 -1.62 -7.17
C CYS A 325 23.63 -2.98 -7.33
N LYS A 326 23.97 -3.37 -8.55
CA LYS A 326 24.58 -4.68 -8.85
C LYS A 326 25.82 -4.93 -8.00
N ASN A 327 25.83 -6.05 -7.29
CA ASN A 327 26.90 -6.48 -6.38
C ASN A 327 27.15 -5.55 -5.16
N ARG A 328 26.27 -4.58 -4.90
CA ARG A 328 26.40 -3.64 -3.78
C ARG A 328 25.44 -3.95 -2.65
N ILE A 329 24.18 -4.26 -2.97
CA ILE A 329 23.09 -4.55 -2.02
C ILE A 329 22.01 -5.38 -2.71
N GLY A 330 21.25 -6.18 -1.96
CA GLY A 330 20.05 -6.86 -2.47
C GLY A 330 18.98 -5.86 -2.89
N ILE A 331 18.24 -6.15 -3.96
CA ILE A 331 17.15 -5.30 -4.45
C ILE A 331 15.94 -6.12 -4.87
N SER A 332 14.76 -5.54 -4.72
CA SER A 332 13.51 -6.03 -5.30
C SER A 332 12.59 -4.85 -5.60
N PHE A 333 11.55 -5.05 -6.41
CA PHE A 333 10.72 -3.97 -6.93
C PHE A 333 9.24 -4.23 -6.70
N GLY A 334 8.52 -3.24 -6.15
CA GLY A 334 7.07 -3.24 -6.05
C GLY A 334 6.47 -2.41 -7.19
N ILE A 335 5.80 -3.03 -8.14
CA ILE A 335 5.27 -2.37 -9.33
C ILE A 335 3.74 -2.32 -9.25
N GLY A 336 3.18 -1.12 -9.36
CA GLY A 336 1.74 -0.86 -9.28
C GLY A 336 1.08 -0.73 -10.64
N THR A 337 0.57 0.48 -10.94
CA THR A 337 -0.23 0.79 -12.14
C THR A 337 0.43 0.45 -13.46
N ASN A 338 1.75 0.43 -13.53
CA ASN A 338 2.48 -0.01 -14.72
C ASN A 338 2.24 -1.50 -15.08
N LEU A 339 1.68 -2.29 -14.15
CA LEU A 339 1.19 -3.64 -14.41
C LEU A 339 -0.34 -3.68 -14.55
N THR A 340 -1.07 -3.20 -13.56
CA THR A 340 -2.52 -3.44 -13.41
C THR A 340 -3.41 -2.38 -14.06
N ASN A 341 -2.84 -1.29 -14.57
CA ASN A 341 -3.54 -0.22 -15.26
C ASN A 341 -2.74 0.34 -16.45
N ASP A 342 -2.09 -0.53 -17.18
CA ASP A 342 -1.50 -0.26 -18.49
C ASP A 342 -2.40 -0.91 -19.56
N ALA A 343 -3.65 -0.44 -19.58
CA ALA A 343 -4.73 -1.03 -20.36
C ALA A 343 -5.30 -0.05 -21.41
N GLY A 344 -4.59 1.03 -21.72
CA GLY A 344 -4.96 2.06 -22.68
C GLY A 344 -5.14 3.43 -22.01
N PRO A 345 -6.22 3.68 -21.24
CA PRO A 345 -6.40 4.96 -20.54
C PRO A 345 -5.32 5.19 -19.48
N ALA A 346 -4.95 6.46 -19.27
CA ALA A 346 -4.02 6.82 -18.21
C ALA A 346 -4.59 6.47 -16.81
N PRO A 347 -3.78 5.88 -15.92
CA PRO A 347 -4.20 5.57 -14.56
C PRO A 347 -4.64 6.82 -13.80
N MET A 348 -5.75 6.72 -13.05
CA MET A 348 -6.22 7.82 -12.21
C MET A 348 -5.16 8.21 -11.17
N ASN A 349 -4.84 9.51 -11.10
CA ASN A 349 -3.96 10.04 -10.04
C ASN A 349 -4.80 10.47 -8.84
N MET A 350 -5.03 9.55 -7.94
CA MET A 350 -5.84 9.74 -6.73
C MET A 350 -5.24 9.00 -5.55
N VAL A 351 -5.60 9.41 -4.33
CA VAL A 351 -5.20 8.75 -3.09
C VAL A 351 -6.28 8.91 -2.02
N ILE A 352 -6.34 7.99 -1.06
CA ILE A 352 -7.01 8.17 0.23
C ILE A 352 -5.92 8.24 1.29
N LYS A 353 -5.97 9.25 2.17
CA LYS A 353 -4.93 9.49 3.18
C LYS A 353 -5.54 9.73 4.55
N MET A 354 -4.91 9.18 5.59
CA MET A 354 -5.19 9.56 6.96
C MET A 354 -4.87 11.05 7.13
N THR A 355 -5.83 11.80 7.66
CA THR A 355 -5.72 13.25 7.91
C THR A 355 -5.63 13.57 9.38
N GLU A 356 -6.32 12.78 10.22
CA GLU A 356 -6.34 12.96 11.65
C GLU A 356 -6.35 11.60 12.36
N ALA A 357 -5.80 11.57 13.55
CA ALA A 357 -5.87 10.45 14.47
C ALA A 357 -6.30 10.93 15.85
N GLN A 358 -7.08 10.11 16.53
CA GLN A 358 -7.44 10.26 17.94
C GLN A 358 -6.91 9.06 18.71
N PRO A 359 -5.67 9.10 19.22
CA PRO A 359 -5.19 8.08 20.14
C PRO A 359 -6.08 8.00 21.37
N GLN A 360 -6.12 6.84 22.02
CA GLN A 360 -6.93 6.66 23.22
C GLN A 360 -6.60 7.75 24.26
N ASP A 361 -7.68 8.32 24.85
CA ASP A 361 -7.60 9.36 25.88
C ASP A 361 -6.93 10.68 25.43
N GLN A 362 -6.93 10.95 24.12
CA GLN A 362 -6.42 12.18 23.53
C GLN A 362 -7.46 12.83 22.63
N GLU A 363 -7.24 14.11 22.30
CA GLU A 363 -8.02 14.84 21.30
C GLU A 363 -7.64 14.42 19.88
N TRP A 364 -8.43 14.83 18.89
CA TRP A 364 -8.09 14.69 17.49
C TRP A 364 -6.81 15.48 17.15
N ILE A 365 -5.87 14.82 16.55
CA ILE A 365 -4.57 15.36 16.16
C ILE A 365 -4.41 15.21 14.66
N GLU A 366 -4.14 16.31 13.99
CA GLU A 366 -3.81 16.29 12.57
C GLU A 366 -2.48 15.54 12.34
N VAL A 367 -2.47 14.65 11.35
CA VAL A 367 -1.28 13.87 11.00
C VAL A 367 -0.73 14.29 9.65
N ILE A 368 0.59 14.20 9.51
CA ILE A 368 1.30 14.60 8.30
C ILE A 368 2.22 13.49 7.81
N LYS A 369 2.44 13.48 6.50
CA LYS A 369 3.55 12.78 5.86
C LYS A 369 4.50 13.82 5.26
N LEU A 370 5.77 13.76 5.63
CA LEU A 370 6.86 14.34 4.87
C LEU A 370 7.46 13.24 4.02
N SER A 371 7.89 13.50 2.83
CA SER A 371 8.60 12.54 1.97
C SER A 371 9.98 13.11 1.67
N ASP A 372 10.84 12.34 1.01
CA ASP A 372 12.05 12.89 0.40
C ASP A 372 11.73 13.78 -0.82
N GLU A 373 10.45 13.86 -1.19
CA GLU A 373 9.91 14.61 -2.32
C GLU A 373 8.81 15.56 -1.86
N HIS A 374 9.03 16.86 -1.95
CA HIS A 374 8.09 17.89 -1.46
C HIS A 374 6.67 17.75 -2.04
N ALA A 375 6.55 17.37 -3.32
CA ALA A 375 5.26 17.17 -3.98
C ALA A 375 4.42 16.02 -3.38
N LYS A 376 5.02 15.17 -2.56
CA LYS A 376 4.34 14.06 -1.87
C LYS A 376 3.95 14.35 -0.43
N TYR A 377 4.18 15.56 0.07
CA TYR A 377 3.76 15.97 1.41
C TYR A 377 2.25 15.87 1.55
N THR A 378 1.80 15.50 2.75
CA THR A 378 0.37 15.52 3.13
C THR A 378 0.21 16.14 4.50
N GLY A 379 -0.91 16.87 4.70
CA GLY A 379 -1.20 17.63 5.92
C GLY A 379 -1.27 19.12 5.64
N THR A 380 -1.64 19.93 6.64
CA THR A 380 -1.67 21.38 6.52
C THR A 380 -0.27 21.97 6.57
N GLU A 381 -0.08 23.12 5.93
CA GLU A 381 1.19 23.84 5.95
C GLU A 381 1.70 24.11 7.37
N LYS A 382 0.77 24.43 8.30
CA LYS A 382 1.06 24.67 9.72
C LYS A 382 1.68 23.42 10.36
N MET A 383 1.08 22.26 10.17
CA MET A 383 1.57 21.01 10.77
C MET A 383 2.84 20.50 10.07
N ILE A 384 2.97 20.71 8.77
CA ILE A 384 4.19 20.42 8.01
C ILE A 384 5.35 21.25 8.55
N HIS A 385 5.14 22.58 8.73
CA HIS A 385 6.15 23.46 9.29
C HIS A 385 6.54 23.05 10.72
N LEU A 386 5.57 22.76 11.57
CA LEU A 386 5.80 22.26 12.94
C LEU A 386 6.62 20.98 12.94
N GLY A 387 6.22 19.98 12.13
CA GLY A 387 6.93 18.71 12.02
C GLY A 387 8.37 18.88 11.55
N LYS A 388 8.60 19.69 10.51
CA LYS A 388 9.94 20.03 10.03
C LYS A 388 10.79 20.68 11.12
N THR A 389 10.25 21.67 11.83
CA THR A 389 10.95 22.38 12.93
C THR A 389 11.35 21.39 14.04
N ILE A 390 10.42 20.54 14.50
CA ILE A 390 10.68 19.56 15.58
C ILE A 390 11.73 18.54 15.16
N LEU A 391 11.72 18.11 13.89
CA LEU A 391 12.62 17.09 13.33
C LEU A 391 13.97 17.67 12.84
N GLY A 392 14.12 19.00 12.83
CA GLY A 392 15.32 19.67 12.32
C GLY A 392 15.50 19.49 10.82
N ILE A 393 14.41 19.53 10.06
CA ILE A 393 14.40 19.47 8.59
C ILE A 393 14.37 20.92 8.09
N VAL A 394 15.37 21.30 7.30
CA VAL A 394 15.49 22.66 6.72
C VAL A 394 14.65 22.80 5.46
#